data_5ea865a33823ff11af74330a96767fe4
#
_entry.id   5ea865a33823ff11af74330a96767fe4
#
_cell.length_a   1.000
_cell.length_b   1.000
_cell.length_c   1.000
_cell.angle_alpha   90.00
_cell.angle_beta   90.00
_cell.angle_gamma   90.00
#
_symmetry.space_group_name_H-M   'P 1'
#
loop_
_entity.id
_entity.type
_entity.pdbx_description
1 polymer ?
#
loop_
_entity_poly.entity_id
_entity_poly.type
_entity_poly.pdbx_seq_one_letter_code
_entity_poly.pdbx_strand_id
1 'polypeptide(L)'
;MNLFKDLLSLLFPRYCKVCGRRLMHCEQHLCISCLLDLPRTHYESDPNNQLMQHFMEWPEVVRATAYFNYYKEGRYSKLIHALKYHDQPEVGVFLGRLAVTELHASGFFEGLDLIVPIPLSKKKLRKRGYNQCDYIARGIGEVTGVALCADCVERTVDTDTQTHKGRVERWKNTEGIFRVTKPEELMGKHVLIVDDVATTGATFHACISTLLTIPGVRVSVFALALAKDA
;
A
#
# COMPACT_ATOMS: atom_id res chain seq x y z
N MET A 1 -4.01 34.46 -7.83
CA MET A 1 -2.69 34.24 -8.46
C MET A 1 -1.65 34.69 -7.45
N ASN A 2 -0.77 33.83 -6.98
CA ASN A 2 0.16 34.16 -5.88
C ASN A 2 1.58 34.29 -6.49
N LEU A 3 1.94 35.50 -6.93
CA LEU A 3 3.24 35.82 -7.58
C LEU A 3 4.45 35.23 -6.82
N PHE A 4 4.38 35.18 -5.50
CA PHE A 4 5.45 34.64 -4.66
C PHE A 4 5.60 33.12 -4.84
N LYS A 5 4.48 32.37 -4.96
CA LYS A 5 4.52 30.92 -5.26
C LYS A 5 5.03 30.66 -6.67
N ASP A 6 4.70 31.52 -7.63
CA ASP A 6 5.15 31.39 -9.01
C ASP A 6 6.66 31.65 -9.11
N LEU A 7 7.19 32.66 -8.39
CA LEU A 7 8.62 32.94 -8.31
C LEU A 7 9.39 31.80 -7.63
N LEU A 8 8.86 31.27 -6.51
CA LEU A 8 9.45 30.10 -5.84
C LEU A 8 9.46 28.85 -6.75
N SER A 9 8.44 28.65 -7.56
CA SER A 9 8.39 27.51 -8.50
C SER A 9 9.40 27.62 -9.64
N LEU A 10 9.88 28.82 -9.95
CA LEU A 10 10.99 29.05 -10.90
C LEU A 10 12.34 28.66 -10.30
N LEU A 11 12.56 28.98 -9.01
CA LEU A 11 13.81 28.67 -8.31
C LEU A 11 13.88 27.21 -7.84
N PHE A 12 12.73 26.64 -7.47
CA PHE A 12 12.62 25.26 -6.97
C PHE A 12 11.58 24.46 -7.77
N PRO A 13 11.90 24.09 -9.02
CA PRO A 13 10.96 23.38 -9.88
C PRO A 13 10.69 21.97 -9.36
N ARG A 14 9.41 21.58 -9.33
CA ARG A 14 8.98 20.22 -9.02
C ARG A 14 8.98 19.38 -10.29
N TYR A 15 9.40 18.12 -10.16
CA TYR A 15 9.51 17.21 -11.28
C TYR A 15 8.62 15.96 -11.09
N CYS A 16 8.04 15.47 -12.19
CA CYS A 16 7.27 14.22 -12.22
C CYS A 16 8.16 13.05 -11.82
N LYS A 17 7.72 12.28 -10.82
CA LYS A 17 8.48 11.13 -10.30
C LYS A 17 8.65 9.98 -11.29
N VAL A 18 7.86 9.97 -12.37
CA VAL A 18 7.92 8.93 -13.42
C VAL A 18 8.78 9.37 -14.59
N CYS A 19 8.45 10.50 -15.25
CA CYS A 19 9.10 10.91 -16.50
C CYS A 19 10.13 12.03 -16.35
N GLY A 20 10.25 12.64 -15.15
CA GLY A 20 11.20 13.74 -14.92
C GLY A 20 10.77 15.08 -15.52
N ARG A 21 9.60 15.20 -16.17
CA ARG A 21 9.09 16.47 -16.70
C ARG A 21 8.81 17.44 -15.54
N ARG A 22 9.07 18.73 -15.76
CA ARG A 22 8.67 19.77 -14.82
C ARG A 22 7.13 19.75 -14.65
N LEU A 23 6.70 19.77 -13.40
CA LEU A 23 5.28 19.78 -13.04
C LEU A 23 4.68 21.17 -13.19
N MET A 24 3.44 21.22 -13.66
CA MET A 24 2.62 22.44 -13.66
C MET A 24 2.12 22.74 -12.24
N HIS A 25 1.54 23.91 -12.04
CA HIS A 25 1.08 24.36 -10.73
C HIS A 25 0.05 23.42 -10.09
N CYS A 26 -0.86 22.86 -10.89
CA CYS A 26 -1.89 21.91 -10.43
C CYS A 26 -1.40 20.47 -10.27
N GLU A 27 -0.21 20.14 -10.77
CA GLU A 27 0.38 18.81 -10.66
C GLU A 27 1.20 18.69 -9.37
N GLN A 28 1.18 17.53 -8.71
CA GLN A 28 1.93 17.32 -7.46
C GLN A 28 3.15 16.42 -7.68
N HIS A 29 2.99 15.12 -7.63
CA HIS A 29 4.08 14.14 -7.77
C HIS A 29 4.12 13.51 -9.16
N LEU A 30 3.00 13.52 -9.87
CA LEU A 30 2.82 13.02 -11.22
C LEU A 30 2.35 14.13 -12.15
N CYS A 31 2.83 14.13 -13.38
CA CYS A 31 2.23 14.93 -14.42
C CYS A 31 0.97 14.24 -14.97
N ILE A 32 0.08 15.01 -15.58
CA ILE A 32 -1.20 14.51 -16.09
C ILE A 32 -1.04 13.33 -17.06
N SER A 33 -0.04 13.38 -17.97
CA SER A 33 0.23 12.25 -18.88
C SER A 33 0.60 10.97 -18.14
N CYS A 34 1.50 11.06 -17.13
CA CYS A 34 1.88 9.89 -16.34
C CYS A 34 0.74 9.41 -15.43
N LEU A 35 -0.15 10.31 -15.02
CA LEU A 35 -1.34 9.94 -14.27
C LEU A 35 -2.34 9.19 -15.16
N LEU A 36 -2.60 9.67 -16.36
CA LEU A 36 -3.52 9.02 -17.31
C LEU A 36 -3.00 7.65 -17.76
N ASP A 37 -1.70 7.54 -18.02
CA ASP A 37 -1.05 6.30 -18.46
C ASP A 37 -0.70 5.33 -17.29
N LEU A 38 -1.10 5.61 -16.05
CA LEU A 38 -0.85 4.71 -14.92
C LEU A 38 -1.50 3.35 -15.20
N PRO A 39 -0.74 2.24 -15.16
CA PRO A 39 -1.26 0.91 -15.54
C PRO A 39 -2.14 0.34 -14.41
N ARG A 40 -3.35 0.84 -14.27
CA ARG A 40 -4.33 0.41 -13.26
C ARG A 40 -4.67 -1.05 -13.42
N THR A 41 -4.95 -1.73 -12.31
CA THR A 41 -5.33 -3.16 -12.35
C THR A 41 -6.80 -3.37 -12.67
N HIS A 42 -7.65 -2.44 -12.24
CA HIS A 42 -9.12 -2.55 -12.27
C HIS A 42 -9.65 -3.75 -11.45
N TYR A 43 -8.90 -4.18 -10.44
CA TYR A 43 -9.27 -5.31 -9.59
C TYR A 43 -10.43 -5.00 -8.63
N GLU A 44 -10.69 -3.73 -8.36
CA GLU A 44 -11.82 -3.27 -7.55
C GLU A 44 -13.19 -3.67 -8.13
N SER A 45 -13.26 -3.89 -9.45
CA SER A 45 -14.47 -4.27 -10.17
C SER A 45 -14.66 -5.79 -10.31
N ASP A 46 -13.64 -6.57 -9.95
CA ASP A 46 -13.65 -8.03 -10.06
C ASP A 46 -13.47 -8.68 -8.68
N PRO A 47 -14.54 -9.24 -8.07
CA PRO A 47 -14.44 -9.90 -6.76
C PRO A 47 -13.57 -11.16 -6.78
N ASN A 48 -13.29 -11.75 -7.95
CA ASN A 48 -12.46 -12.94 -8.12
C ASN A 48 -11.09 -12.62 -8.73
N ASN A 49 -10.63 -11.36 -8.64
CA ASN A 49 -9.36 -10.94 -9.20
C ASN A 49 -8.17 -11.76 -8.70
N GLN A 50 -7.07 -11.69 -9.43
CA GLN A 50 -5.86 -12.48 -9.17
C GLN A 50 -5.31 -12.30 -7.73
N LEU A 51 -5.45 -11.11 -7.14
CA LEU A 51 -4.99 -10.88 -5.76
C LEU A 51 -5.93 -11.56 -4.75
N MET A 52 -7.25 -11.50 -4.95
CA MET A 52 -8.24 -12.15 -4.10
C MET A 52 -8.08 -13.66 -4.10
N GLN A 53 -7.71 -14.27 -5.25
CA GLN A 53 -7.47 -15.72 -5.36
C GLN A 53 -6.42 -16.25 -4.37
N HIS A 54 -5.49 -15.41 -3.91
CA HIS A 54 -4.50 -15.80 -2.89
C HIS A 54 -5.11 -15.98 -1.49
N PHE A 55 -6.34 -15.52 -1.26
CA PHE A 55 -6.95 -15.46 0.07
C PHE A 55 -8.29 -16.20 0.15
N MET A 56 -8.66 -16.96 -0.87
CA MET A 56 -9.96 -17.66 -0.96
C MET A 56 -10.17 -18.72 0.15
N GLU A 57 -9.12 -19.13 0.82
CA GLU A 57 -9.20 -20.07 1.97
C GLU A 57 -9.77 -19.42 3.24
N TRP A 58 -9.83 -18.08 3.30
CA TRP A 58 -10.34 -17.33 4.44
C TRP A 58 -11.65 -16.61 4.11
N PRO A 59 -12.80 -17.14 4.59
CA PRO A 59 -14.09 -16.47 4.40
C PRO A 59 -14.17 -15.06 4.99
N GLU A 60 -13.30 -14.77 5.98
CA GLU A 60 -13.19 -13.47 6.64
C GLU A 60 -12.52 -12.41 5.77
N VAL A 61 -11.86 -12.81 4.67
CA VAL A 61 -11.34 -11.86 3.68
C VAL A 61 -12.45 -11.42 2.75
N VAL A 62 -12.90 -10.19 2.94
CA VAL A 62 -14.08 -9.63 2.25
C VAL A 62 -13.76 -9.26 0.81
N ARG A 63 -12.61 -8.60 0.58
CA ARG A 63 -12.18 -8.13 -0.75
C ARG A 63 -10.68 -7.83 -0.77
N ALA A 64 -10.09 -7.91 -1.96
CA ALA A 64 -8.70 -7.57 -2.18
C ALA A 64 -8.55 -6.80 -3.49
N THR A 65 -7.73 -5.74 -3.49
CA THR A 65 -7.38 -4.99 -4.70
C THR A 65 -5.94 -4.52 -4.67
N ALA A 66 -5.40 -4.27 -5.86
CA ALA A 66 -4.15 -3.55 -6.06
C ALA A 66 -4.43 -2.38 -7.02
N TYR A 67 -3.85 -1.20 -6.74
CA TYR A 67 -4.21 -0.02 -7.50
C TYR A 67 -3.60 -0.01 -8.91
N PHE A 68 -2.28 -0.34 -9.06
CA PHE A 68 -1.65 -0.40 -10.38
C PHE A 68 -0.67 -1.57 -10.54
N ASN A 69 -0.40 -1.95 -11.78
CA ASN A 69 0.58 -2.99 -12.11
C ASN A 69 2.00 -2.44 -12.03
N TYR A 70 2.89 -3.17 -11.37
CA TYR A 70 4.29 -2.82 -11.16
C TYR A 70 5.20 -3.78 -11.91
N TYR A 71 5.96 -3.24 -12.85
CA TYR A 71 7.03 -3.95 -13.56
C TYR A 71 8.37 -3.42 -13.05
N LYS A 72 9.27 -4.32 -12.63
CA LYS A 72 10.54 -3.96 -11.99
C LYS A 72 11.37 -3.00 -12.85
N GLU A 73 11.41 -3.22 -14.16
CA GLU A 73 12.11 -2.38 -15.13
C GLU A 73 11.20 -1.34 -15.83
N GLY A 74 9.93 -1.31 -15.45
CA GLY A 74 8.96 -0.38 -15.98
C GLY A 74 9.15 1.04 -15.45
N ARG A 75 8.68 2.03 -16.22
CA ARG A 75 8.82 3.45 -15.88
C ARG A 75 8.19 3.83 -14.53
N TYR A 76 7.13 3.13 -14.08
CA TYR A 76 6.46 3.36 -12.80
C TYR A 76 7.17 2.75 -11.59
N SER A 77 8.25 1.96 -11.82
CA SER A 77 9.11 1.49 -10.74
C SER A 77 9.70 2.64 -9.92
N LYS A 78 9.89 3.80 -10.55
CA LYS A 78 10.37 5.04 -9.90
C LYS A 78 9.44 5.53 -8.80
N LEU A 79 8.11 5.30 -8.90
CA LEU A 79 7.17 5.64 -7.81
C LEU A 79 7.42 4.80 -6.57
N ILE A 80 7.58 3.48 -6.75
CA ILE A 80 7.88 2.57 -5.65
C ILE A 80 9.27 2.86 -5.05
N HIS A 81 10.23 3.23 -5.90
CA HIS A 81 11.54 3.67 -5.43
C HIS A 81 11.46 4.99 -4.64
N ALA A 82 10.68 5.97 -5.09
CA ALA A 82 10.48 7.23 -4.38
C ALA A 82 9.87 7.00 -2.98
N LEU A 83 8.90 6.09 -2.88
CA LEU A 83 8.31 5.66 -1.60
C LEU A 83 9.31 5.00 -0.65
N LYS A 84 10.31 4.29 -1.20
CA LYS A 84 11.22 3.46 -0.39
C LYS A 84 12.52 4.15 -0.01
N TYR A 85 13.02 5.12 -0.80
CA TYR A 85 14.42 5.53 -0.73
C TYR A 85 14.59 7.02 -0.88
N HIS A 86 13.87 7.93 -0.91
CA HIS A 86 14.19 9.35 -1.20
C HIS A 86 13.63 10.34 -0.18
N ASP A 87 13.38 9.89 1.05
CA ASP A 87 12.79 10.74 2.10
C ASP A 87 11.55 11.53 1.60
N GLN A 88 10.70 10.85 0.82
CA GLN A 88 9.53 11.45 0.19
C GLN A 88 8.24 10.72 0.58
N PRO A 89 7.93 10.65 1.87
CA PRO A 89 6.74 9.96 2.36
C PRO A 89 5.43 10.54 1.81
N GLU A 90 5.41 11.83 1.44
CA GLU A 90 4.26 12.51 0.84
C GLU A 90 3.79 11.86 -0.47
N VAL A 91 4.67 11.18 -1.19
CA VAL A 91 4.28 10.39 -2.38
C VAL A 91 3.30 9.28 -1.98
N GLY A 92 3.49 8.66 -0.79
CA GLY A 92 2.58 7.66 -0.25
C GLY A 92 1.21 8.24 0.06
N VAL A 93 1.17 9.38 0.73
CA VAL A 93 -0.09 10.10 1.04
C VAL A 93 -0.82 10.46 -0.25
N PHE A 94 -0.11 11.04 -1.21
CA PHE A 94 -0.68 11.39 -2.52
C PHE A 94 -1.28 10.18 -3.24
N LEU A 95 -0.55 9.06 -3.32
CA LEU A 95 -1.02 7.86 -4.01
C LEU A 95 -2.16 7.17 -3.26
N GLY A 96 -2.17 7.20 -1.93
CA GLY A 96 -3.28 6.73 -1.12
C GLY A 96 -4.57 7.51 -1.36
N ARG A 97 -4.49 8.85 -1.37
CA ARG A 97 -5.64 9.73 -1.70
C ARG A 97 -6.14 9.48 -3.12
N LEU A 98 -5.22 9.39 -4.07
CA LEU A 98 -5.54 9.15 -5.47
C LEU A 98 -6.27 7.82 -5.67
N ALA A 99 -5.78 6.75 -5.05
CA ALA A 99 -6.42 5.43 -5.12
C ALA A 99 -7.86 5.48 -4.57
N VAL A 100 -8.10 6.11 -3.41
CA VAL A 100 -9.46 6.24 -2.88
C VAL A 100 -10.35 7.02 -3.83
N THR A 101 -9.86 8.14 -4.37
CA THR A 101 -10.64 9.00 -5.28
C THR A 101 -11.04 8.25 -6.55
N GLU A 102 -10.14 7.46 -7.12
CA GLU A 102 -10.41 6.71 -8.36
C GLU A 102 -11.24 5.44 -8.12
N LEU A 103 -11.04 4.77 -6.98
CA LEU A 103 -11.78 3.55 -6.64
C LEU A 103 -13.10 3.80 -5.91
N HIS A 104 -13.47 5.07 -5.68
CA HIS A 104 -14.66 5.42 -4.89
C HIS A 104 -15.93 4.75 -5.41
N ALA A 105 -16.16 4.79 -6.72
CA ALA A 105 -17.36 4.26 -7.36
C ALA A 105 -17.52 2.72 -7.22
N SER A 106 -16.45 1.99 -6.90
CA SER A 106 -16.49 0.54 -6.68
C SER A 106 -17.01 0.14 -5.29
N GLY A 107 -17.12 1.09 -4.36
CA GLY A 107 -17.43 0.80 -2.96
C GLY A 107 -16.35 0.03 -2.20
N PHE A 108 -15.12 -0.10 -2.77
CA PHE A 108 -14.05 -0.90 -2.16
C PHE A 108 -13.71 -0.46 -0.73
N PHE A 109 -13.79 0.82 -0.43
CA PHE A 109 -13.46 1.36 0.90
C PHE A 109 -14.67 1.48 1.84
N GLU A 110 -15.86 1.03 1.44
CA GLU A 110 -17.08 1.12 2.26
C GLU A 110 -17.10 0.08 3.38
N GLY A 111 -17.67 0.47 4.52
CA GLY A 111 -17.85 -0.41 5.68
C GLY A 111 -16.57 -0.84 6.37
N LEU A 112 -15.47 -0.12 6.16
CA LEU A 112 -14.22 -0.31 6.90
C LEU A 112 -14.27 0.43 8.24
N ASP A 113 -13.79 -0.22 9.29
CA ASP A 113 -13.71 0.35 10.64
C ASP A 113 -12.30 0.88 10.96
N LEU A 114 -11.25 0.25 10.40
CA LEU A 114 -9.87 0.53 10.75
C LEU A 114 -8.91 0.25 9.59
N ILE A 115 -7.87 1.06 9.46
CA ILE A 115 -6.78 0.84 8.53
C ILE A 115 -5.54 0.40 9.30
N VAL A 116 -4.95 -0.71 8.90
CA VAL A 116 -3.72 -1.25 9.50
C VAL A 116 -2.65 -1.38 8.42
N PRO A 117 -1.63 -0.50 8.41
CA PRO A 117 -0.50 -0.64 7.50
C PRO A 117 0.36 -1.84 7.92
N ILE A 118 0.85 -2.58 6.93
CA ILE A 118 1.78 -3.69 7.20
C ILE A 118 3.12 -3.12 7.72
N PRO A 119 3.57 -3.57 8.91
CA PRO A 119 4.78 -3.04 9.52
C PRO A 119 6.05 -3.56 8.83
N LEU A 120 7.04 -2.67 8.73
CA LEU A 120 8.39 -3.03 8.32
C LEU A 120 9.13 -3.76 9.43
N SER A 121 10.15 -4.56 9.04
CA SER A 121 11.13 -5.05 10.00
C SER A 121 11.93 -3.90 10.61
N LYS A 122 12.39 -4.08 11.87
CA LYS A 122 13.17 -3.06 12.59
C LYS A 122 14.42 -2.61 11.80
N LYS A 123 15.07 -3.54 11.12
CA LYS A 123 16.24 -3.27 10.25
C LYS A 123 15.87 -2.35 9.08
N LYS A 124 14.77 -2.67 8.38
CA LYS A 124 14.30 -1.85 7.25
C LYS A 124 13.81 -0.49 7.72
N LEU A 125 13.10 -0.41 8.84
CA LEU A 125 12.63 0.85 9.43
C LEU A 125 13.80 1.76 9.81
N ARG A 126 14.86 1.24 10.46
CA ARG A 126 16.08 2.02 10.78
C ARG A 126 16.79 2.52 9.52
N LYS A 127 16.88 1.68 8.47
CA LYS A 127 17.53 2.07 7.22
C LYS A 127 16.74 3.12 6.43
N ARG A 128 15.40 3.07 6.50
CA ARG A 128 14.51 3.90 5.70
C ARG A 128 14.04 5.15 6.42
N GLY A 129 14.05 5.14 7.77
CA GLY A 129 13.57 6.22 8.63
C GLY A 129 12.05 6.21 8.85
N TYR A 130 11.28 5.56 7.98
CA TYR A 130 9.82 5.50 8.04
C TYR A 130 9.26 4.22 7.40
N ASN A 131 8.00 3.92 7.72
CA ASN A 131 7.22 2.87 7.04
C ASN A 131 6.36 3.50 5.94
N GLN A 132 6.62 3.17 4.68
CA GLN A 132 5.88 3.70 3.53
C GLN A 132 4.38 3.35 3.57
N CYS A 133 4.03 2.21 4.16
CA CYS A 133 2.64 1.77 4.27
C CYS A 133 1.83 2.69 5.19
N ASP A 134 2.46 3.31 6.23
CA ASP A 134 1.81 4.28 7.09
C ASP A 134 1.36 5.53 6.33
N TYR A 135 2.17 5.98 5.38
CA TYR A 135 1.86 7.16 4.56
C TYR A 135 0.79 6.87 3.51
N ILE A 136 0.81 5.69 2.89
CA ILE A 136 -0.27 5.25 1.99
C ILE A 136 -1.58 5.16 2.79
N ALA A 137 -1.56 4.50 3.94
CA ALA A 137 -2.70 4.34 4.84
C ALA A 137 -3.24 5.69 5.34
N ARG A 138 -2.35 6.65 5.66
CA ARG A 138 -2.74 8.01 6.00
C ARG A 138 -3.50 8.68 4.85
N GLY A 139 -2.99 8.58 3.63
CA GLY A 139 -3.66 9.14 2.45
C GLY A 139 -5.05 8.53 2.23
N ILE A 140 -5.20 7.22 2.47
CA ILE A 140 -6.51 6.54 2.44
C ILE A 140 -7.41 7.10 3.55
N GLY A 141 -6.94 7.15 4.79
CA GLY A 141 -7.71 7.62 5.95
C GLY A 141 -8.16 9.08 5.81
N GLU A 142 -7.34 9.96 5.22
CA GLU A 142 -7.70 11.37 5.00
C GLU A 142 -8.88 11.56 4.05
N VAL A 143 -9.11 10.64 3.11
CA VAL A 143 -10.24 10.73 2.16
C VAL A 143 -11.45 9.95 2.66
N THR A 144 -11.23 8.77 3.25
CA THR A 144 -12.32 7.88 3.71
C THR A 144 -12.87 8.27 5.07
N GLY A 145 -12.10 8.98 5.90
CA GLY A 145 -12.41 9.22 7.32
C GLY A 145 -12.18 8.01 8.22
N VAL A 146 -11.70 6.88 7.68
CA VAL A 146 -11.43 5.65 8.45
C VAL A 146 -10.17 5.84 9.32
N ALA A 147 -10.27 5.45 10.59
CA ALA A 147 -9.17 5.57 11.54
C ALA A 147 -7.96 4.70 11.16
N LEU A 148 -6.75 5.20 11.47
CA LEU A 148 -5.48 4.52 11.23
C LEU A 148 -4.92 3.96 12.55
N CYS A 149 -4.60 2.67 12.58
CA CYS A 149 -3.85 2.04 13.67
C CYS A 149 -2.51 1.50 13.14
N ALA A 150 -1.49 2.33 13.19
CA ALA A 150 -0.16 1.99 12.68
C ALA A 150 0.63 1.05 13.61
N ASP A 151 0.20 0.90 14.86
CA ASP A 151 0.83 0.11 15.90
C ASP A 151 -0.03 -1.05 16.43
N CYS A 152 -1.14 -1.37 15.76
CA CYS A 152 -1.98 -2.53 16.11
C CYS A 152 -1.32 -3.88 15.78
N VAL A 153 -0.38 -3.88 14.84
CA VAL A 153 0.40 -5.05 14.44
C VAL A 153 1.88 -4.67 14.41
N GLU A 154 2.73 -5.53 14.91
CA GLU A 154 4.17 -5.38 14.80
C GLU A 154 4.82 -6.58 14.07
N ARG A 155 5.96 -6.33 13.44
CA ARG A 155 6.77 -7.39 12.84
C ARG A 155 7.83 -7.86 13.83
N THR A 156 7.77 -9.15 14.20
CA THR A 156 8.63 -9.76 15.24
C THR A 156 9.97 -10.23 14.69
N VAL A 157 10.02 -10.59 13.39
CA VAL A 157 11.19 -11.21 12.75
C VAL A 157 11.73 -10.35 11.62
N ASP A 158 13.03 -10.11 11.61
CA ASP A 158 13.76 -9.56 10.47
C ASP A 158 14.01 -10.67 9.42
N THR A 159 12.99 -11.08 8.68
CA THR A 159 13.21 -11.96 7.52
C THR A 159 13.92 -11.16 6.44
N ASP A 160 15.23 -11.37 6.28
CA ASP A 160 15.94 -10.97 5.07
C ASP A 160 15.33 -11.78 3.91
N THR A 161 14.97 -11.09 2.85
CA THR A 161 14.54 -11.71 1.60
C THR A 161 15.67 -12.60 1.11
N GLN A 162 15.62 -13.89 1.43
CA GLN A 162 16.47 -14.88 0.76
C GLN A 162 15.93 -15.00 -0.66
N THR A 163 16.60 -14.32 -1.59
CA THR A 163 16.28 -14.22 -3.01
C THR A 163 16.38 -15.55 -3.76
N HIS A 164 16.65 -16.67 -3.08
CA HIS A 164 16.94 -17.97 -3.70
C HIS A 164 16.04 -19.14 -3.24
N LYS A 165 14.97 -18.88 -2.47
CA LYS A 165 14.05 -19.99 -2.09
C LYS A 165 12.80 -19.98 -2.97
N GLY A 166 12.42 -21.19 -3.44
CA GLY A 166 11.29 -21.41 -4.32
C GLY A 166 9.93 -20.97 -3.75
N ARG A 167 8.94 -20.82 -4.63
CA ARG A 167 7.60 -20.30 -4.33
C ARG A 167 6.90 -21.05 -3.16
N VAL A 168 7.08 -22.37 -3.09
CA VAL A 168 6.43 -23.26 -2.10
C VAL A 168 7.03 -23.15 -0.68
N GLU A 169 8.34 -22.90 -0.55
CA GLU A 169 8.99 -22.75 0.76
C GLU A 169 8.72 -21.39 1.44
N ARG A 170 8.30 -20.39 0.69
CA ARG A 170 7.92 -19.06 1.24
C ARG A 170 6.62 -19.12 2.04
N TRP A 171 5.71 -20.03 1.71
CA TRP A 171 4.43 -20.19 2.41
C TRP A 171 4.58 -20.82 3.80
N LYS A 172 5.51 -21.79 3.97
CA LYS A 172 5.71 -22.50 5.24
C LYS A 172 6.47 -21.72 6.32
N ASN A 173 7.12 -20.59 5.96
CA ASN A 173 7.94 -19.78 6.88
C ASN A 173 7.25 -18.47 7.32
N THR A 174 5.94 -18.35 7.22
CA THR A 174 5.21 -17.10 7.53
C THR A 174 4.57 -17.08 8.91
N GLU A 175 4.51 -18.21 9.62
CA GLU A 175 3.97 -18.25 10.99
C GLU A 175 4.88 -17.48 11.96
N GLY A 176 4.28 -16.59 12.77
CA GLY A 176 4.99 -15.83 13.81
C GLY A 176 5.75 -14.59 13.31
N ILE A 177 5.64 -14.20 12.02
CA ILE A 177 6.29 -12.98 11.52
C ILE A 177 5.65 -11.73 12.11
N PHE A 178 4.36 -11.74 12.35
CA PHE A 178 3.61 -10.63 12.91
C PHE A 178 3.02 -10.99 14.27
N ARG A 179 2.76 -9.98 15.09
CA ARG A 179 2.07 -10.07 16.35
C ARG A 179 1.06 -8.93 16.49
N VAL A 180 -0.14 -9.23 16.96
CA VAL A 180 -1.11 -8.21 17.36
C VAL A 180 -0.66 -7.60 18.69
N THR A 181 -0.65 -6.28 18.75
CA THR A 181 -0.24 -5.50 19.94
C THR A 181 -1.44 -4.87 20.67
N LYS A 182 -2.56 -4.67 19.96
CA LYS A 182 -3.80 -4.05 20.47
C LYS A 182 -5.01 -4.86 20.02
N PRO A 183 -5.25 -6.05 20.59
CA PRO A 183 -6.37 -6.90 20.19
C PRO A 183 -7.75 -6.24 20.42
N GLU A 184 -7.87 -5.42 21.45
CA GLU A 184 -9.10 -4.70 21.80
C GLU A 184 -9.55 -3.70 20.72
N GLU A 185 -8.59 -3.09 20.01
CA GLU A 185 -8.89 -2.17 18.90
C GLU A 185 -9.39 -2.88 17.63
N LEU A 186 -9.13 -4.19 17.52
CA LEU A 186 -9.38 -5.00 16.33
C LEU A 186 -10.66 -5.86 16.47
N MET A 187 -11.07 -6.20 17.69
CA MET A 187 -12.15 -7.14 17.96
C MET A 187 -13.45 -6.72 17.27
N GLY A 188 -14.03 -7.61 16.46
CA GLY A 188 -15.27 -7.38 15.70
C GLY A 188 -15.16 -6.39 14.55
N LYS A 189 -13.96 -5.88 14.23
CA LYS A 189 -13.74 -4.84 13.23
C LYS A 189 -13.54 -5.39 11.81
N HIS A 190 -13.93 -4.58 10.82
CA HIS A 190 -13.56 -4.76 9.44
C HIS A 190 -12.29 -3.93 9.14
N VAL A 191 -11.18 -4.61 9.00
CA VAL A 191 -9.84 -4.02 8.92
C VAL A 191 -9.36 -3.98 7.47
N LEU A 192 -8.87 -2.83 7.02
CA LEU A 192 -8.12 -2.72 5.77
C LEU A 192 -6.62 -2.87 6.06
N ILE A 193 -6.00 -3.95 5.58
CA ILE A 193 -4.53 -4.05 5.60
C ILE A 193 -3.92 -3.44 4.33
N VAL A 194 -2.85 -2.65 4.51
CA VAL A 194 -2.24 -1.85 3.44
C VAL A 194 -0.77 -2.20 3.27
N ASP A 195 -0.35 -2.53 2.04
CA ASP A 195 1.08 -2.70 1.68
C ASP A 195 1.42 -1.89 0.42
N ASP A 196 2.71 -1.66 0.18
CA ASP A 196 3.19 -0.94 -0.99
C ASP A 196 3.18 -1.81 -2.25
N VAL A 197 3.64 -3.07 -2.17
CA VAL A 197 3.73 -3.97 -3.34
C VAL A 197 3.33 -5.39 -2.96
N ALA A 198 2.26 -5.88 -3.57
CA ALA A 198 1.92 -7.29 -3.58
C ALA A 198 2.77 -8.03 -4.64
N THR A 199 3.40 -9.12 -4.25
CA THR A 199 4.11 -10.05 -5.16
C THR A 199 3.40 -11.40 -5.16
N THR A 200 3.77 -12.30 -4.26
CA THR A 200 3.15 -13.61 -4.05
C THR A 200 2.00 -13.58 -3.03
N GLY A 201 1.69 -12.43 -2.45
CA GLY A 201 0.72 -12.33 -1.35
C GLY A 201 1.20 -12.83 0.03
N ALA A 202 2.41 -13.40 0.13
CA ALA A 202 2.90 -14.03 1.37
C ALA A 202 2.94 -13.09 2.58
N THR A 203 3.24 -11.81 2.39
CA THR A 203 3.21 -10.81 3.47
C THR A 203 1.80 -10.57 3.98
N PHE A 204 0.84 -10.43 3.06
CA PHE A 204 -0.58 -10.32 3.40
C PHE A 204 -1.08 -11.57 4.10
N HIS A 205 -0.75 -12.75 3.58
CA HIS A 205 -1.12 -14.04 4.16
C HIS A 205 -0.68 -14.14 5.63
N ALA A 206 0.58 -13.83 5.93
CA ALA A 206 1.10 -13.82 7.30
C ALA A 206 0.38 -12.81 8.21
N CYS A 207 0.04 -11.64 7.69
CA CYS A 207 -0.67 -10.62 8.44
C CYS A 207 -2.14 -11.03 8.69
N ILE A 208 -2.84 -11.57 7.67
CA ILE A 208 -4.21 -12.06 7.77
C ILE A 208 -4.29 -13.18 8.80
N SER A 209 -3.44 -14.21 8.71
CA SER A 209 -3.44 -15.32 9.66
C SER A 209 -3.26 -14.87 11.12
N THR A 210 -2.46 -13.81 11.32
CA THR A 210 -2.27 -13.20 12.65
C THR A 210 -3.51 -12.42 13.10
N LEU A 211 -4.14 -11.63 12.22
CA LEU A 211 -5.33 -10.84 12.55
C LEU A 211 -6.54 -11.72 12.83
N LEU A 212 -6.70 -12.81 12.10
CA LEU A 212 -7.82 -13.77 12.28
C LEU A 212 -7.77 -14.56 13.59
N THR A 213 -6.69 -14.45 14.37
CA THR A 213 -6.68 -14.94 15.77
C THR A 213 -7.57 -14.11 16.69
N ILE A 214 -7.98 -12.89 16.26
CA ILE A 214 -8.83 -11.99 17.03
C ILE A 214 -10.30 -12.24 16.65
N PRO A 215 -11.19 -12.49 17.63
CA PRO A 215 -12.58 -12.83 17.35
C PRO A 215 -13.33 -11.75 16.56
N GLY A 216 -14.05 -12.18 15.51
CA GLY A 216 -14.93 -11.33 14.71
C GLY A 216 -14.25 -10.35 13.76
N VAL A 217 -12.91 -10.43 13.61
CA VAL A 217 -12.18 -9.62 12.63
C VAL A 217 -12.54 -10.06 11.21
N ARG A 218 -12.83 -9.10 10.36
CA ARG A 218 -12.92 -9.25 8.90
C ARG A 218 -11.81 -8.43 8.25
N VAL A 219 -11.29 -8.86 7.11
CA VAL A 219 -10.14 -8.24 6.48
C VAL A 219 -10.45 -7.85 5.04
N SER A 220 -10.04 -6.64 4.65
CA SER A 220 -9.87 -6.26 3.25
C SER A 220 -8.39 -6.00 2.98
N VAL A 221 -7.95 -6.26 1.76
CA VAL A 221 -6.53 -6.18 1.35
C VAL A 221 -6.37 -5.09 0.30
N PHE A 222 -5.50 -4.13 0.56
CA PHE A 222 -5.10 -3.11 -0.40
C PHE A 222 -3.58 -3.13 -0.62
N ALA A 223 -3.16 -3.35 -1.86
CA ALA A 223 -1.79 -3.11 -2.30
C ALA A 223 -1.75 -1.86 -3.18
N LEU A 224 -0.78 -0.98 -2.96
CA LEU A 224 -0.60 0.14 -3.87
C LEU A 224 -0.20 -0.35 -5.26
N ALA A 225 0.64 -1.38 -5.36
CA ALA A 225 1.07 -1.95 -6.62
C ALA A 225 1.07 -3.49 -6.60
N LEU A 226 0.78 -4.09 -7.76
CA LEU A 226 0.90 -5.52 -8.00
C LEU A 226 2.12 -5.79 -8.86
N ALA A 227 3.07 -6.57 -8.34
CA ALA A 227 4.24 -6.98 -9.13
C ALA A 227 3.82 -7.94 -10.23
N LYS A 228 4.23 -7.63 -11.44
CA LYS A 228 4.10 -8.49 -12.62
C LYS A 228 5.50 -8.89 -13.09
N ASP A 229 5.64 -10.16 -13.45
CA ASP A 229 6.81 -10.63 -14.19
C ASP A 229 6.75 -9.99 -15.59
N ALA A 230 7.93 -9.57 -16.11
CA ALA A 230 8.06 -8.91 -17.40
C ALA A 230 7.85 -9.90 -18.55
#